data_5b2e4da44d49ba01f6aeff6979f60294
#
_entry.id   5b2e4da44d49ba01f6aeff6979f60294
#
_cell.length_a   1.000
_cell.length_b   1.000
_cell.length_c   1.000
_cell.angle_alpha   90.00
_cell.angle_beta   90.00
_cell.angle_gamma   90.00
#
_symmetry.space_group_name_H-M   'P 1'
#
loop_
_entity.id
_entity.type
_entity.pdbx_description
1 polymer ?
#
loop_
_entity_poly.entity_id
_entity_poly.type
_entity_poly.pdbx_seq_one_letter_code
_entity_poly.pdbx_strand_id
1 'polypeptide(L)' 'MFNPRNLTIPVGSKVTWVNKDEEPHKVSEVNSSFISKPLDTDDGFTYEFKTPGKYEYFCTVHPRMTGTIIVENK' A
#
# COMPACT_ATOMS: atom_id res chain seq x y z
N MET A 1 5.87 2.96 10.31
CA MET A 1 4.41 3.13 10.07
C MET A 1 4.19 3.71 8.69
N PHE A 2 3.12 3.29 8.04
CA PHE A 2 2.76 3.91 6.77
C PHE A 2 2.29 5.35 6.98
N ASN A 3 2.64 6.21 6.06
CA ASN A 3 2.30 7.62 6.13
C ASN A 3 1.84 8.09 4.74
N PRO A 4 0.58 8.51 4.56
CA PRO A 4 -0.48 8.45 5.58
C PRO A 4 -1.03 7.04 5.76
N ARG A 5 -1.59 6.76 6.94
CA ARG A 5 -2.19 5.46 7.21
C ARG A 5 -3.52 5.26 6.49
N ASN A 6 -4.25 6.36 6.30
CA ASN A 6 -5.55 6.33 5.64
C ASN A 6 -5.51 7.30 4.46
N LEU A 7 -5.96 6.83 3.32
CA LEU A 7 -5.93 7.62 2.10
C LEU A 7 -7.22 7.36 1.31
N THR A 8 -7.84 8.44 0.83
CA THR A 8 -9.02 8.35 -0.03
C THR A 8 -8.66 8.87 -1.41
N ILE A 9 -8.89 8.07 -2.44
CA ILE A 9 -8.51 8.41 -3.80
C ILE A 9 -9.64 8.08 -4.77
N PRO A 10 -9.71 8.77 -5.92
CA PRO A 10 -10.65 8.40 -6.97
C PRO A 10 -10.18 7.15 -7.71
N VAL A 11 -11.15 6.40 -8.26
CA VAL A 11 -10.85 5.22 -9.07
C VAL A 11 -9.97 5.62 -10.25
N GLY A 12 -9.01 4.77 -10.59
CA GLY A 12 -8.02 5.03 -11.64
C GLY A 12 -6.73 5.65 -11.12
N SER A 13 -6.65 5.99 -9.84
CA SER A 13 -5.45 6.56 -9.26
C SER A 13 -4.37 5.51 -9.04
N LYS A 14 -3.12 5.95 -9.10
CA LYS A 14 -1.97 5.12 -8.76
C LYS A 14 -1.41 5.55 -7.42
N VAL A 15 -1.03 4.59 -6.58
CA VAL A 15 -0.39 4.84 -5.29
C VAL A 15 0.99 4.20 -5.30
N THR A 16 1.98 4.96 -4.86
CA THR A 16 3.35 4.47 -4.75
C THR A 16 3.75 4.40 -3.29
N TRP A 17 4.19 3.23 -2.87
CA TRP A 17 4.79 3.04 -1.54
C TRP A 17 6.29 3.13 -1.70
N VAL A 18 6.94 3.91 -0.83
CA VAL A 18 8.40 4.04 -0.83
C VAL A 18 8.90 3.69 0.56
N ASN A 19 9.87 2.79 0.63
CA ASN A 19 10.49 2.43 1.91
C ASN A 19 11.59 3.42 2.24
N LYS A 20 11.41 4.15 3.34
CA LYS A 20 12.42 5.10 3.83
C LYS A 20 13.17 4.59 5.05
N ASP A 21 12.89 3.36 5.49
CA ASP A 21 13.58 2.75 6.62
C ASP A 21 14.84 2.02 6.17
N GLU A 22 15.71 1.72 7.12
CA GLU A 22 16.92 0.94 6.85
C GLU A 22 16.62 -0.54 6.68
N GLU A 23 15.47 -1.01 7.20
CA GLU A 23 15.06 -2.40 7.09
C GLU A 23 14.17 -2.60 5.88
N PRO A 24 14.20 -3.77 5.24
CA PRO A 24 13.29 -4.04 4.13
C PRO A 24 11.85 -4.18 4.61
N HIS A 25 10.91 -3.79 3.77
CA HIS A 25 9.48 -3.92 4.03
C HIS A 25 8.80 -4.52 2.80
N LYS A 26 7.65 -5.14 3.02
CA LYS A 26 6.87 -5.74 1.95
C LYS A 26 5.41 -5.39 2.16
N VAL A 27 4.77 -4.79 1.15
CA VAL A 27 3.38 -4.36 1.21
C VAL A 27 2.49 -5.46 0.66
N SER A 28 1.48 -5.86 1.43
CA SER A 28 0.53 -6.88 1.02
C SER A 28 -0.88 -6.45 1.36
N GLU A 29 -1.78 -6.55 0.39
CA GLU A 29 -3.20 -6.26 0.62
C GLU A 29 -3.86 -7.49 1.25
N VAL A 30 -4.78 -7.27 2.20
CA VAL A 30 -5.38 -8.33 3.00
C VAL A 30 -6.06 -9.40 2.16
N ASN A 31 -6.68 -9.02 1.06
CA ASN A 31 -7.35 -9.96 0.14
C ASN A 31 -6.47 -10.34 -1.06
N SER A 32 -5.19 -10.00 -1.00
CA SER A 32 -4.21 -10.33 -2.04
C SER A 32 -4.46 -9.65 -3.38
N SER A 33 -5.14 -8.49 -3.39
CA SER A 33 -5.31 -7.70 -4.61
C SER A 33 -3.96 -7.21 -5.14
N PHE A 34 -3.01 -6.95 -4.24
CA PHE A 34 -1.65 -6.63 -4.62
C PHE A 34 -0.67 -7.10 -3.55
N ILE A 35 0.52 -7.46 -3.99
CA ILE A 35 1.62 -7.86 -3.12
C ILE A 35 2.90 -7.32 -3.74
N SER A 36 3.66 -6.53 -2.98
CA SER A 36 4.94 -6.03 -3.49
C SER A 36 6.04 -7.08 -3.34
N LYS A 37 7.13 -6.88 -4.07
CA LYS A 37 8.38 -7.54 -3.73
C LYS A 37 8.93 -6.92 -2.44
N PRO A 38 9.91 -7.54 -1.78
CA PRO A 38 10.59 -6.87 -0.67
C PRO A 38 11.19 -5.54 -1.14
N LEU A 39 10.93 -4.48 -0.38
CA LEU A 39 11.40 -3.15 -0.70
C LEU A 39 12.57 -2.79 0.21
N ASP A 40 13.74 -2.61 -0.37
CA ASP A 40 14.90 -2.09 0.35
C ASP A 40 14.77 -0.57 0.50
N THR A 41 15.70 0.03 1.21
CA THR A 41 15.68 1.48 1.40
C THR A 41 15.59 2.19 0.06
N ASP A 42 14.68 3.15 -0.04
CA ASP A 42 14.39 3.94 -1.25
C ASP A 42 13.75 3.18 -2.39
N ASP A 43 13.48 1.88 -2.26
CA ASP A 43 12.70 1.15 -3.24
C ASP A 43 11.24 1.55 -3.18
N GLY A 44 10.56 1.46 -4.31
CA GLY A 44 9.16 1.81 -4.44
C GLY A 44 8.34 0.70 -5.08
N PHE A 45 7.04 0.72 -4.78
CA PHE A 45 6.04 -0.17 -5.38
C PHE A 45 4.82 0.66 -5.74
N THR A 46 4.36 0.54 -6.98
CA THR A 46 3.21 1.30 -7.49
C THR A 46 2.10 0.34 -7.88
N TYR A 47 0.87 0.68 -7.48
CA TYR A 47 -0.31 -0.09 -7.85
C TYR A 47 -1.41 0.86 -8.31
N GLU A 48 -2.09 0.52 -9.39
CA GLU A 48 -3.21 1.30 -9.94
C GLU A 48 -4.53 0.71 -9.45
N PHE A 49 -5.38 1.54 -8.83
CA PHE A 49 -6.65 1.12 -8.28
C PHE A 49 -7.77 1.34 -9.29
N LYS A 50 -8.19 0.27 -9.95
CA LYS A 50 -9.19 0.32 -11.03
C LYS A 50 -10.60 0.03 -10.56
N THR A 51 -10.76 -0.46 -9.33
CA THR A 51 -12.06 -0.87 -8.78
C THR A 51 -12.32 -0.14 -7.48
N PRO A 52 -13.50 0.51 -7.32
CA PRO A 52 -13.83 1.15 -6.04
C PRO A 52 -13.92 0.13 -4.93
N GLY A 53 -13.62 0.58 -3.71
CA GLY A 53 -13.70 -0.27 -2.54
C GLY A 53 -12.74 0.16 -1.45
N LYS A 54 -12.71 -0.63 -0.39
CA LYS A 54 -11.80 -0.42 0.73
C LYS A 54 -10.70 -1.46 0.67
N TYR A 55 -9.46 -1.00 0.68
CA TYR A 55 -8.29 -1.86 0.60
C TYR A 55 -7.44 -1.68 1.86
N GLU A 56 -7.32 -2.75 2.63
CA GLU A 56 -6.48 -2.76 3.81
C GLU A 56 -5.19 -3.48 3.47
N TYR A 57 -4.06 -2.92 3.90
CA TYR A 57 -2.76 -3.49 3.60
C TYR A 57 -1.87 -3.47 4.84
N PHE A 58 -0.82 -4.28 4.80
CA PHE A 58 0.10 -4.42 5.92
C PHE A 58 1.50 -4.76 5.40
N CYS A 59 2.49 -4.62 6.28
CA CYS A 59 3.84 -5.06 5.99
C CYS A 59 4.00 -6.49 6.48
N THR A 60 4.41 -7.41 5.59
CA THR A 60 4.54 -8.83 5.99
C THR A 60 5.67 -9.06 7.00
N VAL A 61 6.68 -8.19 7.00
CA VAL A 61 7.79 -8.27 7.97
C VAL A 61 7.36 -7.72 9.32
N HIS A 62 6.50 -6.70 9.33
CA HIS A 62 5.97 -6.05 10.53
C HIS A 62 4.46 -6.00 10.43
N PRO A 63 3.73 -7.08 10.81
CA PRO A 63 2.28 -7.16 10.58
C PRO A 63 1.47 -6.07 11.26
N ARG A 64 2.03 -5.36 12.24
CA ARG A 64 1.35 -4.25 12.90
C ARG A 64 1.40 -2.95 12.09
N MET A 65 2.25 -2.90 11.05
CA MET A 65 2.26 -1.77 10.13
C MET A 65 1.12 -1.96 9.14
N THR A 66 0.03 -1.23 9.35
CA THR A 66 -1.17 -1.35 8.54
C THR A 66 -1.57 -0.01 7.96
N GLY A 67 -2.32 -0.05 6.88
CA GLY A 67 -2.89 1.14 6.27
C GLY A 67 -4.18 0.80 5.55
N THR A 68 -4.92 1.85 5.18
CA THR A 68 -6.20 1.69 4.50
C THR A 68 -6.29 2.69 3.34
N ILE A 69 -6.74 2.20 2.20
CA ILE A 69 -7.02 3.04 1.04
C ILE A 69 -8.48 2.87 0.67
N ILE A 70 -9.21 3.99 0.60
CA ILE A 70 -10.58 4.02 0.13
C ILE A 70 -10.56 4.52 -1.31
N VAL A 71 -11.07 3.71 -2.23
CA VAL A 71 -11.14 4.08 -3.64
C VAL A 71 -12.60 4.41 -3.94
N GLU A 72 -12.85 5.65 -4.34
CA GLU A 72 -14.20 6.14 -4.60
C GLU A 72 -14.45 6.26 -6.10
N ASN A 73 -15.70 6.13 -6.50
CA ASN A 73 -16.11 6.49 -7.84
C ASN A 73 -15.92 7.99 -8.05
N LYS A 74 -15.58 8.37 -9.27
CA LYS A 74 -15.45 9.78 -9.62
C LYS A 74 -16.81 10.46 -9.67
#